data_433a680dd938332b40e92568b1bc05a2
#
_entry.id   433a680dd938332b40e92568b1bc05a2
#
_cell.length_a   1.000
_cell.length_b   1.000
_cell.length_c   1.000
_cell.angle_alpha   90.00
_cell.angle_beta   90.00
_cell.angle_gamma   90.00
#
_symmetry.space_group_name_H-M   'P 1'
#
loop_
_entity.id
_entity.type
_entity.pdbx_description
1 polymer ?
#
loop_
_entity_poly.entity_id
_entity_poly.type
_entity_poly.pdbx_seq_one_letter_code
_entity_poly.pdbx_strand_id
1 'polypeptide(L)'
;LVDVKLPENVTFIGSNAFAGCAQLRMITLPDAVTEIGIQAFSGCEGLKTINLSINLETIGAEAFARCTGMTEIAVPGSVRFMGDGAFRGCTSLRNLIVPEGMTEISNYLFQDCTELRTVLLPETVTTIGRYAFSGCKNLETMVIPAGVAEIGDEAFASTGMWSIVFQGDAPVIAKNAFRNTKTEAQYSSAAQGWNPKTAVSYGGELT
;
A
#
# COMPACT_ATOMS: atom_id res chain seq x y z
N LEU A 1 1.70 25.98 -7.26
CA LEU A 1 2.39 26.06 -5.98
C LEU A 1 3.70 25.26 -6.10
N VAL A 2 4.84 25.86 -5.78
CA VAL A 2 6.17 25.21 -5.99
C VAL A 2 6.79 24.82 -4.66
N ASP A 3 6.64 25.66 -3.66
CA ASP A 3 7.17 25.49 -2.31
C ASP A 3 6.16 26.02 -1.29
N VAL A 4 6.05 25.33 -0.15
CA VAL A 4 5.10 25.68 0.92
C VAL A 4 5.78 25.48 2.26
N LYS A 5 5.79 26.54 3.05
CA LYS A 5 6.14 26.46 4.45
C LYS A 5 4.87 26.52 5.30
N LEU A 6 4.60 25.47 6.04
CA LEU A 6 3.48 25.42 6.98
C LEU A 6 3.87 26.02 8.33
N PRO A 7 2.94 26.73 9.02
CA PRO A 7 3.15 27.13 10.40
C PRO A 7 3.30 25.93 11.34
N GLU A 8 4.14 26.04 12.36
CA GLU A 8 4.43 24.95 13.30
C GLU A 8 3.23 24.47 14.13
N ASN A 9 2.19 25.29 14.23
CA ASN A 9 0.96 24.98 14.98
C ASN A 9 -0.11 24.29 14.13
N VAL A 10 0.17 23.90 12.89
CA VAL A 10 -0.76 23.12 12.07
C VAL A 10 -0.82 21.70 12.63
N THR A 11 -2.05 21.23 12.94
CA THR A 11 -2.30 19.91 13.54
C THR A 11 -2.89 18.90 12.56
N PHE A 12 -3.43 19.36 11.43
CA PHE A 12 -3.95 18.48 10.38
C PHE A 12 -3.84 19.14 9.00
N ILE A 13 -3.75 18.32 7.97
CA ILE A 13 -3.85 18.74 6.57
C ILE A 13 -5.27 18.41 6.09
N GLY A 14 -6.05 19.43 5.77
CA GLY A 14 -7.45 19.27 5.37
C GLY A 14 -7.63 18.46 4.08
N SER A 15 -8.83 17.93 3.89
CA SER A 15 -9.17 17.23 2.64
C SER A 15 -8.98 18.14 1.44
N ASN A 16 -8.37 17.62 0.38
CA ASN A 16 -8.02 18.34 -0.86
C ASN A 16 -7.11 19.57 -0.70
N ALA A 17 -6.48 19.79 0.45
CA ALA A 17 -5.73 21.02 0.73
C ALA A 17 -4.67 21.37 -0.33
N PHE A 18 -4.02 20.37 -0.93
CA PHE A 18 -3.03 20.51 -1.99
C PHE A 18 -3.40 19.71 -3.25
N ALA A 19 -4.68 19.27 -3.39
CA ALA A 19 -5.08 18.47 -4.53
C ALA A 19 -4.77 19.17 -5.86
N GLY A 20 -4.15 18.44 -6.81
CA GLY A 20 -3.77 18.97 -8.12
C GLY A 20 -2.60 19.97 -8.11
N CYS A 21 -1.87 20.12 -7.01
CA CYS A 21 -0.69 20.97 -6.95
C CYS A 21 0.49 20.32 -7.71
N ALA A 22 0.35 20.15 -9.04
CA ALA A 22 1.30 19.43 -9.89
C ALA A 22 2.74 19.99 -9.89
N GLN A 23 2.92 21.24 -9.47
CA GLN A 23 4.25 21.86 -9.38
C GLN A 23 4.87 21.79 -7.99
N LEU A 24 4.15 21.28 -6.98
CA LEU A 24 4.69 21.07 -5.63
C LEU A 24 5.73 19.95 -5.68
N ARG A 25 6.96 20.24 -5.31
CA ARG A 25 8.08 19.30 -5.41
C ARG A 25 8.47 18.69 -4.08
N MET A 26 8.33 19.45 -3.03
CA MET A 26 8.66 19.04 -1.66
C MET A 26 7.77 19.79 -0.67
N ILE A 27 7.42 19.13 0.40
CA ILE A 27 6.75 19.74 1.55
C ILE A 27 7.21 19.04 2.83
N THR A 28 7.35 19.82 3.90
CA THR A 28 7.61 19.30 5.25
C THR A 28 6.40 19.60 6.12
N LEU A 29 5.86 18.56 6.74
CA LEU A 29 4.76 18.68 7.70
C LEU A 29 5.35 18.93 9.09
N PRO A 30 4.82 19.91 9.84
CA PRO A 30 5.20 20.12 11.23
C PRO A 30 4.89 18.90 12.10
N ASP A 31 5.66 18.71 13.19
CA ASP A 31 5.47 17.58 14.11
C ASP A 31 4.12 17.59 14.84
N ALA A 32 3.41 18.71 14.85
CA ALA A 32 2.06 18.81 15.37
C ALA A 32 1.00 18.14 14.49
N VAL A 33 1.31 17.81 13.23
CA VAL A 33 0.34 17.18 12.31
C VAL A 33 0.14 15.71 12.67
N THR A 34 -1.11 15.37 13.00
CA THR A 34 -1.52 13.98 13.31
C THR A 34 -2.38 13.35 12.22
N GLU A 35 -2.91 14.15 11.30
CA GLU A 35 -3.83 13.67 10.25
C GLU A 35 -3.56 14.34 8.91
N ILE A 36 -3.57 13.53 7.85
CA ILE A 36 -3.66 13.97 6.46
C ILE A 36 -5.03 13.55 5.93
N GLY A 37 -5.85 14.52 5.53
CA GLY A 37 -7.23 14.31 5.08
C GLY A 37 -7.34 13.65 3.71
N ILE A 38 -8.59 13.36 3.34
CA ILE A 38 -8.94 12.71 2.07
C ILE A 38 -8.42 13.55 0.90
N GLN A 39 -7.72 12.91 -0.06
CA GLN A 39 -7.18 13.51 -1.27
C GLN A 39 -6.27 14.75 -1.03
N ALA A 40 -5.72 14.90 0.16
CA ALA A 40 -4.99 16.12 0.54
C ALA A 40 -3.88 16.49 -0.45
N PHE A 41 -3.17 15.52 -1.03
CA PHE A 41 -2.12 15.70 -2.03
C PHE A 41 -2.42 14.97 -3.34
N SER A 42 -3.68 14.57 -3.57
CA SER A 42 -4.05 13.84 -4.79
C SER A 42 -3.68 14.63 -6.05
N GLY A 43 -3.01 13.97 -7.00
CA GLY A 43 -2.58 14.62 -8.25
C GLY A 43 -1.40 15.60 -8.10
N CYS A 44 -0.66 15.58 -6.99
CA CYS A 44 0.60 16.30 -6.87
C CYS A 44 1.68 15.58 -7.68
N GLU A 45 1.58 15.61 -9.02
CA GLU A 45 2.44 14.84 -9.92
C GLU A 45 3.94 15.19 -9.78
N GLY A 46 4.24 16.44 -9.41
CA GLY A 46 5.62 16.91 -9.20
C GLY A 46 6.22 16.55 -7.84
N LEU A 47 5.40 16.03 -6.89
CA LEU A 47 5.84 15.77 -5.52
C LEU A 47 6.83 14.60 -5.49
N LYS A 48 8.09 14.93 -5.22
CA LYS A 48 9.18 13.94 -5.14
C LYS A 48 9.41 13.46 -3.73
N THR A 49 9.31 14.37 -2.76
CA THR A 49 9.63 14.12 -1.35
C THR A 49 8.60 14.80 -0.47
N ILE A 50 8.15 14.11 0.53
CA ILE A 50 7.38 14.66 1.65
C ILE A 50 8.01 14.20 2.96
N ASN A 51 8.28 15.15 3.84
CA ASN A 51 8.68 14.85 5.21
C ASN A 51 7.42 14.81 6.07
N LEU A 52 7.01 13.63 6.45
CA LEU A 52 5.84 13.42 7.30
C LEU A 52 6.15 13.73 8.75
N SER A 53 5.14 14.19 9.49
CA SER A 53 5.20 14.35 10.94
C SER A 53 5.51 13.04 11.63
N ILE A 54 6.40 13.03 12.62
CA ILE A 54 6.71 11.85 13.45
C ILE A 54 5.51 11.41 14.30
N ASN A 55 4.53 12.29 14.50
CA ASN A 55 3.29 12.03 15.24
C ASN A 55 2.08 11.77 14.33
N LEU A 56 2.31 11.56 13.03
CA LEU A 56 1.22 11.28 12.09
C LEU A 56 0.56 9.95 12.42
N GLU A 57 -0.75 9.93 12.65
CA GLU A 57 -1.53 8.74 12.98
C GLU A 57 -2.39 8.25 11.82
N THR A 58 -2.87 9.19 10.99
CA THR A 58 -3.84 8.88 9.92
C THR A 58 -3.46 9.50 8.59
N ILE A 59 -3.49 8.67 7.55
CA ILE A 59 -3.43 9.07 6.14
C ILE A 59 -4.79 8.75 5.51
N GLY A 60 -5.53 9.76 5.08
CA GLY A 60 -6.88 9.63 4.52
C GLY A 60 -6.93 8.92 3.16
N ALA A 61 -8.15 8.59 2.73
CA ALA A 61 -8.36 7.94 1.44
C ALA A 61 -7.82 8.83 0.29
N GLU A 62 -7.15 8.18 -0.68
CA GLU A 62 -6.54 8.83 -1.86
C GLU A 62 -5.60 10.00 -1.53
N ALA A 63 -5.09 10.10 -0.28
CA ALA A 63 -4.32 11.26 0.17
C ALA A 63 -3.13 11.59 -0.74
N PHE A 64 -2.46 10.60 -1.29
CA PHE A 64 -1.34 10.74 -2.24
C PHE A 64 -1.65 10.11 -3.60
N ALA A 65 -2.93 9.89 -3.93
CA ALA A 65 -3.26 9.28 -5.21
C ALA A 65 -2.68 10.07 -6.38
N ARG A 66 -2.08 9.37 -7.35
CA ARG A 66 -1.45 9.96 -8.53
C ARG A 66 -0.30 10.94 -8.25
N CYS A 67 0.40 10.81 -7.12
CA CYS A 67 1.68 11.48 -6.90
C CYS A 67 2.76 10.76 -7.72
N THR A 68 2.70 10.90 -9.05
CA THR A 68 3.51 10.12 -9.99
C THR A 68 5.02 10.41 -9.92
N GLY A 69 5.40 11.56 -9.36
CA GLY A 69 6.81 11.92 -9.13
C GLY A 69 7.44 11.34 -7.87
N MET A 70 6.61 10.76 -6.96
CA MET A 70 7.06 10.24 -5.69
C MET A 70 7.79 8.90 -5.87
N THR A 71 9.09 8.87 -5.57
CA THR A 71 9.92 7.66 -5.70
C THR A 71 10.04 6.88 -4.40
N GLU A 72 9.88 7.57 -3.26
CA GLU A 72 9.96 7.01 -1.91
C GLU A 72 9.14 7.84 -0.95
N ILE A 73 8.71 7.22 0.12
CA ILE A 73 8.06 7.87 1.26
C ILE A 73 8.40 7.11 2.54
N ALA A 74 8.85 7.82 3.55
CA ALA A 74 9.07 7.26 4.88
C ALA A 74 7.79 7.46 5.73
N VAL A 75 6.98 6.42 5.83
CA VAL A 75 5.78 6.45 6.68
C VAL A 75 6.20 6.23 8.13
N PRO A 76 5.90 7.16 9.04
CA PRO A 76 6.35 7.06 10.44
C PRO A 76 5.64 5.91 11.17
N GLY A 77 6.32 5.34 12.17
CA GLY A 77 5.80 4.23 12.99
C GLY A 77 4.58 4.58 13.85
N SER A 78 4.22 5.86 13.95
CA SER A 78 3.01 6.35 14.60
C SER A 78 1.73 6.10 13.79
N VAL A 79 1.83 5.91 12.46
CA VAL A 79 0.66 5.69 11.59
C VAL A 79 -0.03 4.38 11.94
N ARG A 80 -1.36 4.46 12.11
CA ARG A 80 -2.26 3.33 12.42
C ARG A 80 -3.26 3.06 11.32
N PHE A 81 -3.49 4.03 10.43
CA PHE A 81 -4.47 3.92 9.37
C PHE A 81 -4.00 4.62 8.09
N MET A 82 -4.13 3.91 6.97
CA MET A 82 -4.02 4.44 5.62
C MET A 82 -5.31 4.10 4.87
N GLY A 83 -6.05 5.10 4.42
CA GLY A 83 -7.34 4.93 3.77
C GLY A 83 -7.26 4.33 2.37
N ASP A 84 -8.41 3.97 1.84
CA ASP A 84 -8.54 3.37 0.51
C ASP A 84 -7.82 4.20 -0.55
N GLY A 85 -6.98 3.54 -1.34
CA GLY A 85 -6.27 4.18 -2.44
C GLY A 85 -5.25 5.25 -2.04
N ALA A 86 -4.81 5.32 -0.77
CA ALA A 86 -3.96 6.42 -0.30
C ALA A 86 -2.72 6.66 -1.20
N PHE A 87 -2.15 5.62 -1.81
CA PHE A 87 -1.02 5.71 -2.77
C PHE A 87 -1.38 5.24 -4.17
N ARG A 88 -2.68 5.15 -4.50
CA ARG A 88 -3.12 4.69 -5.82
C ARG A 88 -2.49 5.50 -6.95
N GLY A 89 -1.88 4.82 -7.92
CA GLY A 89 -1.27 5.46 -9.09
C GLY A 89 0.01 6.24 -8.80
N CYS A 90 0.68 6.00 -7.67
CA CYS A 90 2.03 6.48 -7.41
C CYS A 90 3.02 5.67 -8.26
N THR A 91 3.03 5.92 -9.56
CA THR A 91 3.70 5.07 -10.57
C THR A 91 5.21 4.98 -10.42
N SER A 92 5.85 5.94 -9.76
CA SER A 92 7.31 5.95 -9.51
C SER A 92 7.71 5.40 -8.15
N LEU A 93 6.75 5.10 -7.25
CA LEU A 93 7.02 4.60 -5.90
C LEU A 93 7.64 3.20 -5.98
N ARG A 94 8.81 3.02 -5.33
CA ARG A 94 9.59 1.78 -5.47
C ARG A 94 9.50 0.87 -4.26
N ASN A 95 9.55 1.44 -3.07
CA ASN A 95 9.59 0.68 -1.83
C ASN A 95 8.73 1.36 -0.76
N LEU A 96 8.10 0.55 0.09
CA LEU A 96 7.39 1.06 1.25
C LEU A 96 7.48 0.05 2.40
N ILE A 97 7.69 0.56 3.59
CA ILE A 97 7.57 -0.21 4.83
C ILE A 97 6.24 0.17 5.47
N VAL A 98 5.36 -0.81 5.64
CA VAL A 98 4.08 -0.60 6.34
C VAL A 98 4.35 -0.54 7.83
N PRO A 99 3.86 0.49 8.56
CA PRO A 99 4.11 0.63 10.00
C PRO A 99 3.57 -0.53 10.83
N GLU A 100 4.28 -0.87 11.91
CA GLU A 100 3.95 -1.97 12.82
C GLU A 100 2.57 -1.85 13.52
N GLY A 101 1.97 -0.68 13.52
CA GLY A 101 0.63 -0.48 14.10
C GLY A 101 -0.53 -0.76 13.15
N MET A 102 -0.24 -1.04 11.88
CA MET A 102 -1.27 -1.32 10.87
C MET A 102 -1.79 -2.74 11.01
N THR A 103 -3.12 -2.91 10.95
CA THR A 103 -3.79 -4.22 10.99
C THR A 103 -4.40 -4.64 9.66
N GLU A 104 -4.49 -3.72 8.71
CA GLU A 104 -5.02 -3.98 7.38
C GLU A 104 -4.26 -3.21 6.29
N ILE A 105 -4.20 -3.80 5.12
CA ILE A 105 -3.85 -3.11 3.88
C ILE A 105 -5.17 -2.76 3.21
N SER A 106 -5.53 -1.47 3.22
CA SER A 106 -6.83 -0.98 2.74
C SER A 106 -7.04 -1.25 1.25
N ASN A 107 -8.30 -1.15 0.80
CA ASN A 107 -8.62 -1.38 -0.61
C ASN A 107 -7.87 -0.39 -1.51
N TYR A 108 -7.40 -0.85 -2.66
CA TYR A 108 -6.71 -0.03 -3.68
C TYR A 108 -5.44 0.67 -3.18
N LEU A 109 -4.92 0.35 -1.98
CA LEU A 109 -3.88 1.15 -1.29
C LEU A 109 -2.69 1.48 -2.20
N PHE A 110 -2.19 0.49 -2.96
CA PHE A 110 -1.08 0.62 -3.90
C PHE A 110 -1.49 0.30 -5.35
N GLN A 111 -2.79 0.36 -5.66
CA GLN A 111 -3.24 0.06 -7.02
C GLN A 111 -2.49 0.92 -8.05
N ASP A 112 -2.02 0.29 -9.13
CA ASP A 112 -1.27 0.94 -10.23
C ASP A 112 0.05 1.62 -9.81
N CYS A 113 0.66 1.20 -8.69
CA CYS A 113 2.03 1.57 -8.34
C CYS A 113 3.01 0.72 -9.19
N THR A 114 3.17 1.06 -10.46
CA THR A 114 3.82 0.21 -11.45
C THR A 114 5.30 -0.08 -11.18
N GLU A 115 6.03 0.85 -10.54
CA GLU A 115 7.43 0.69 -10.17
C GLU A 115 7.64 0.08 -8.77
N LEU A 116 6.57 -0.24 -8.06
CA LEU A 116 6.65 -0.81 -6.70
C LEU A 116 7.29 -2.20 -6.74
N ARG A 117 8.41 -2.36 -6.01
CA ARG A 117 9.21 -3.58 -6.00
C ARG A 117 9.15 -4.32 -4.67
N THR A 118 9.15 -3.55 -3.59
CA THR A 118 9.20 -4.11 -2.24
C THR A 118 8.19 -3.43 -1.34
N VAL A 119 7.37 -4.24 -0.71
CA VAL A 119 6.52 -3.82 0.42
C VAL A 119 6.78 -4.76 1.57
N LEU A 120 7.18 -4.21 2.71
CA LEU A 120 7.33 -4.97 3.94
C LEU A 120 6.06 -4.82 4.76
N LEU A 121 5.40 -5.93 5.05
CA LEU A 121 4.21 -5.99 5.89
C LEU A 121 4.61 -6.37 7.32
N PRO A 122 4.06 -5.69 8.34
CA PRO A 122 4.27 -6.08 9.74
C PRO A 122 3.43 -7.31 10.10
N GLU A 123 3.83 -8.02 11.15
CA GLU A 123 3.13 -9.20 11.68
C GLU A 123 1.70 -8.89 12.18
N THR A 124 1.38 -7.62 12.38
CA THR A 124 0.06 -7.17 12.84
C THR A 124 -1.01 -7.17 11.75
N VAL A 125 -0.63 -7.28 10.48
CA VAL A 125 -1.58 -7.28 9.35
C VAL A 125 -2.38 -8.57 9.32
N THR A 126 -3.71 -8.43 9.33
CA THR A 126 -4.66 -9.55 9.28
C THR A 126 -5.47 -9.59 7.98
N THR A 127 -5.52 -8.49 7.24
CA THR A 127 -6.34 -8.38 6.02
C THR A 127 -5.60 -7.63 4.93
N ILE A 128 -5.67 -8.14 3.70
CA ILE A 128 -5.24 -7.44 2.49
C ILE A 128 -6.49 -7.15 1.66
N GLY A 129 -6.79 -5.87 1.47
CA GLY A 129 -8.00 -5.39 0.83
C GLY A 129 -8.06 -5.66 -0.69
N ARG A 130 -9.23 -5.34 -1.26
CA ARG A 130 -9.48 -5.49 -2.69
C ARG A 130 -8.57 -4.57 -3.50
N TYR A 131 -8.01 -5.08 -4.61
CA TYR A 131 -7.13 -4.34 -5.51
C TYR A 131 -5.91 -3.71 -4.83
N ALA A 132 -5.55 -4.14 -3.61
CA ALA A 132 -4.53 -3.48 -2.80
C ALA A 132 -3.19 -3.29 -3.53
N PHE A 133 -2.77 -4.28 -4.34
CA PHE A 133 -1.55 -4.27 -5.15
C PHE A 133 -1.82 -4.48 -6.64
N SER A 134 -3.09 -4.39 -7.07
CA SER A 134 -3.44 -4.60 -8.47
C SER A 134 -2.65 -3.65 -9.40
N GLY A 135 -2.07 -4.18 -10.46
CA GLY A 135 -1.29 -3.39 -11.42
C GLY A 135 0.13 -3.02 -10.97
N CYS A 136 0.62 -3.51 -9.83
CA CYS A 136 2.01 -3.34 -9.38
C CYS A 136 2.94 -4.25 -10.22
N LYS A 137 3.28 -3.82 -11.42
CA LYS A 137 3.96 -4.66 -12.43
C LYS A 137 5.36 -5.11 -12.04
N ASN A 138 6.05 -4.35 -11.19
CA ASN A 138 7.40 -4.67 -10.74
C ASN A 138 7.44 -5.33 -9.35
N LEU A 139 6.27 -5.60 -8.74
CA LEU A 139 6.19 -6.37 -7.50
C LEU A 139 6.31 -7.87 -7.85
N GLU A 140 7.52 -8.38 -7.70
CA GLU A 140 7.89 -9.73 -8.15
C GLU A 140 7.76 -10.79 -7.06
N THR A 141 7.98 -10.40 -5.82
CA THR A 141 7.91 -11.31 -4.66
C THR A 141 7.28 -10.61 -3.46
N MET A 142 6.65 -11.38 -2.58
CA MET A 142 6.10 -10.86 -1.33
C MET A 142 6.10 -11.93 -0.24
N VAL A 143 6.28 -11.49 1.00
CA VAL A 143 6.06 -12.31 2.19
C VAL A 143 4.76 -11.87 2.85
N ILE A 144 3.87 -12.82 3.08
CA ILE A 144 2.59 -12.63 3.76
C ILE A 144 2.74 -13.09 5.20
N PRO A 145 2.57 -12.19 6.19
CA PRO A 145 2.68 -12.52 7.61
C PRO A 145 1.70 -13.62 8.05
N ALA A 146 2.06 -14.35 9.09
CA ALA A 146 1.29 -15.49 9.59
C ALA A 146 -0.13 -15.11 10.06
N GLY A 147 -0.33 -13.86 10.47
CA GLY A 147 -1.63 -13.34 10.95
C GLY A 147 -2.64 -13.03 9.84
N VAL A 148 -2.23 -13.02 8.56
CA VAL A 148 -3.15 -12.67 7.47
C VAL A 148 -4.22 -13.75 7.30
N ALA A 149 -5.48 -13.39 7.56
CA ALA A 149 -6.63 -14.28 7.48
C ALA A 149 -7.44 -14.11 6.18
N GLU A 150 -7.33 -12.96 5.51
CA GLU A 150 -8.12 -12.66 4.32
C GLU A 150 -7.32 -11.88 3.26
N ILE A 151 -7.47 -12.30 1.99
CA ILE A 151 -6.95 -11.62 0.81
C ILE A 151 -8.12 -11.32 -0.13
N GLY A 152 -8.36 -10.04 -0.37
CA GLY A 152 -9.50 -9.53 -1.13
C GLY A 152 -9.42 -9.79 -2.64
N ASP A 153 -10.54 -9.49 -3.30
CA ASP A 153 -10.70 -9.68 -4.74
C ASP A 153 -9.71 -8.79 -5.52
N GLU A 154 -9.06 -9.37 -6.52
CA GLU A 154 -8.03 -8.72 -7.36
C GLU A 154 -6.87 -8.07 -6.58
N ALA A 155 -6.62 -8.50 -5.33
CA ALA A 155 -5.60 -7.89 -4.47
C ALA A 155 -4.21 -7.84 -5.12
N PHE A 156 -3.84 -8.87 -5.88
CA PHE A 156 -2.57 -9.02 -6.60
C PHE A 156 -2.76 -9.14 -8.12
N ALA A 157 -3.92 -8.74 -8.63
CA ALA A 157 -4.19 -8.90 -10.07
C ALA A 157 -3.21 -8.10 -10.92
N SER A 158 -2.74 -8.70 -12.01
CA SER A 158 -1.85 -8.04 -12.99
C SER A 158 -0.55 -7.48 -12.38
N THR A 159 -0.05 -8.12 -11.33
CA THR A 159 1.29 -7.87 -10.79
C THR A 159 2.35 -8.61 -11.61
N GLY A 160 3.62 -8.27 -11.40
CA GLY A 160 4.76 -9.06 -11.90
C GLY A 160 5.14 -10.24 -11.01
N MET A 161 4.31 -10.56 -10.01
CA MET A 161 4.63 -11.53 -8.97
C MET A 161 4.78 -12.94 -9.54
N TRP A 162 5.94 -13.52 -9.30
CA TRP A 162 6.25 -14.92 -9.64
C TRP A 162 6.39 -15.80 -8.39
N SER A 163 6.57 -15.22 -7.20
CA SER A 163 6.65 -15.97 -5.95
C SER A 163 6.01 -15.19 -4.79
N ILE A 164 5.28 -15.92 -3.95
CA ILE A 164 4.71 -15.41 -2.71
C ILE A 164 4.93 -16.41 -1.58
N VAL A 165 5.40 -15.95 -0.43
CA VAL A 165 5.67 -16.77 0.73
C VAL A 165 4.63 -16.50 1.80
N PHE A 166 3.90 -17.52 2.21
CA PHE A 166 2.96 -17.46 3.34
C PHE A 166 3.62 -18.03 4.58
N GLN A 167 3.68 -17.24 5.64
CA GLN A 167 4.32 -17.63 6.91
C GLN A 167 3.37 -18.39 7.84
N GLY A 168 2.04 -18.37 7.56
CA GLY A 168 1.00 -18.99 8.36
C GLY A 168 0.15 -20.01 7.62
N ASP A 169 -1.00 -20.30 8.21
CA ASP A 169 -2.05 -21.11 7.62
C ASP A 169 -2.65 -20.43 6.38
N ALA A 170 -3.38 -21.20 5.56
CA ALA A 170 -4.00 -20.65 4.36
C ALA A 170 -5.04 -19.59 4.71
N PRO A 171 -4.90 -18.34 4.24
CA PRO A 171 -5.93 -17.33 4.40
C PRO A 171 -7.15 -17.64 3.51
N VAL A 172 -8.28 -16.98 3.77
CA VAL A 172 -9.38 -16.93 2.81
C VAL A 172 -8.95 -16.05 1.64
N ILE A 173 -8.76 -16.64 0.48
CA ILE A 173 -8.31 -15.94 -0.74
C ILE A 173 -9.50 -15.78 -1.68
N ALA A 174 -9.81 -14.55 -2.07
CA ALA A 174 -10.87 -14.26 -3.03
C ALA A 174 -10.55 -14.86 -4.42
N LYS A 175 -11.59 -15.23 -5.17
CA LYS A 175 -11.47 -15.99 -6.43
C LYS A 175 -10.54 -15.36 -7.47
N ASN A 176 -10.48 -14.04 -7.56
CA ASN A 176 -9.67 -13.32 -8.57
C ASN A 176 -8.42 -12.66 -7.97
N ALA A 177 -8.05 -13.01 -6.72
CA ALA A 177 -6.97 -12.32 -6.00
C ALA A 177 -5.67 -12.24 -6.81
N PHE A 178 -5.34 -13.27 -7.58
CA PHE A 178 -4.13 -13.39 -8.41
C PHE A 178 -4.43 -13.37 -9.92
N ARG A 179 -5.53 -12.75 -10.32
CA ARG A 179 -5.92 -12.71 -11.73
C ARG A 179 -4.83 -12.10 -12.61
N ASN A 180 -4.55 -12.73 -13.76
CA ASN A 180 -3.50 -12.32 -14.70
C ASN A 180 -2.07 -12.32 -14.12
N THR A 181 -1.79 -13.18 -13.14
CA THR A 181 -0.44 -13.45 -12.63
C THR A 181 -0.10 -14.94 -12.78
N LYS A 182 1.18 -15.26 -12.69
CA LYS A 182 1.65 -16.65 -12.59
C LYS A 182 2.53 -16.74 -11.35
N THR A 183 1.90 -16.95 -10.20
CA THR A 183 2.55 -16.86 -8.90
C THR A 183 2.68 -18.22 -8.26
N GLU A 184 3.89 -18.60 -7.90
CA GLU A 184 4.18 -19.79 -7.10
C GLU A 184 3.98 -19.46 -5.62
N ALA A 185 3.11 -20.22 -4.93
CA ALA A 185 2.92 -20.10 -3.50
C ALA A 185 3.89 -21.02 -2.74
N GLN A 186 4.59 -20.44 -1.78
CA GLN A 186 5.45 -21.15 -0.85
C GLN A 186 4.85 -21.04 0.56
N TYR A 187 4.74 -22.18 1.24
CA TYR A 187 4.21 -22.27 2.60
C TYR A 187 4.85 -23.45 3.35
N SER A 188 4.82 -23.39 4.67
CA SER A 188 5.35 -24.47 5.50
C SER A 188 4.53 -25.75 5.33
N SER A 189 5.16 -26.90 5.28
CA SER A 189 4.49 -28.22 5.29
C SER A 189 3.67 -28.47 6.57
N ALA A 190 3.92 -27.71 7.64
CA ALA A 190 3.17 -27.76 8.88
C ALA A 190 1.93 -26.82 8.88
N ALA A 191 1.85 -25.87 7.93
CA ALA A 191 0.74 -24.94 7.82
C ALA A 191 -0.53 -25.66 7.34
N GLN A 192 -1.67 -25.25 7.91
CA GLN A 192 -2.96 -25.88 7.65
C GLN A 192 -3.76 -25.15 6.58
N GLY A 193 -4.75 -25.82 6.04
CA GLY A 193 -5.68 -25.25 5.07
C GLY A 193 -5.16 -25.18 3.63
N TRP A 194 -3.86 -25.43 3.40
CA TRP A 194 -3.29 -25.49 2.06
C TRP A 194 -3.65 -26.80 1.37
N ASN A 195 -4.28 -26.70 0.20
CA ASN A 195 -4.61 -27.88 -0.60
C ASN A 195 -3.95 -27.75 -2.00
N PRO A 196 -2.88 -28.53 -2.26
CA PRO A 196 -2.16 -28.47 -3.52
C PRO A 196 -3.03 -28.84 -4.74
N LYS A 197 -4.18 -29.50 -4.54
CA LYS A 197 -5.13 -29.83 -5.62
C LYS A 197 -6.10 -28.68 -5.94
N THR A 198 -6.21 -27.67 -5.07
CA THR A 198 -7.09 -26.52 -5.25
C THR A 198 -6.32 -25.22 -5.49
N ALA A 199 -5.01 -25.28 -5.62
CA ALA A 199 -4.17 -24.13 -5.98
C ALA A 199 -4.68 -23.40 -7.24
N VAL A 200 -5.30 -24.14 -8.18
CA VAL A 200 -5.95 -23.62 -9.39
C VAL A 200 -7.20 -22.76 -9.08
N SER A 201 -7.76 -22.81 -7.88
CA SER A 201 -9.02 -22.12 -7.55
C SER A 201 -8.85 -20.71 -6.98
N TYR A 202 -7.63 -20.29 -6.70
CA TYR A 202 -7.34 -18.95 -6.12
C TYR A 202 -7.16 -17.85 -7.19
N GLY A 203 -8.03 -17.82 -8.19
CA GLY A 203 -7.96 -16.88 -9.30
C GLY A 203 -7.24 -17.43 -10.53
N GLY A 204 -7.01 -18.76 -10.54
CA GLY A 204 -6.54 -19.50 -11.72
C GLY A 204 -5.03 -19.56 -11.91
N GLU A 205 -4.24 -18.88 -11.09
CA GLU A 205 -2.82 -18.70 -11.38
C GLU A 205 -1.88 -18.74 -10.15
N LEU A 206 -2.39 -19.12 -8.99
CA LEU A 206 -1.57 -19.46 -7.83
C LEU A 206 -1.30 -20.99 -7.87
N THR A 207 -0.02 -21.38 -7.99
CA THR A 207 0.41 -22.77 -8.08
C THR A 207 1.27 -23.17 -6.89
#